data_c94e61bde093c94c04a101c406215aad
#
_entry.id   c94e61bde093c94c04a101c406215aad
#
_cell.length_a   1.000
_cell.length_b   1.000
_cell.length_c   1.000
_cell.angle_alpha   90.00
_cell.angle_beta   90.00
_cell.angle_gamma   90.00
#
_symmetry.space_group_name_H-M   'P 1'
#
loop_
_entity.id
_entity.type
_entity.pdbx_description
1 polymer ?
#
loop_
_entity_poly.entity_id
_entity_poly.type
_entity_poly.pdbx_seq_one_letter_code
_entity_poly.pdbx_strand_id
1 'polypeptide(L)'
;MSYVFDLERSAKGLRLNRFLHSLTQREKRELFLRDPDAAMQDLTPEEREMVRRLDWKAMQDYGASFFCLEKLARSKGVSNPEMVAAFRGETLEAFLKTRRVPGAR
;
A
#
# COMPACT_ATOMS: atom_id res chain seq x y z
N MET A 1 13.85 16.12 18.50
CA MET A 1 14.17 14.83 17.93
C MET A 1 12.91 14.02 17.70
N SER A 2 12.89 13.26 16.69
CA SER A 2 11.68 12.61 16.26
C SER A 2 11.48 11.21 16.84
N TYR A 3 12.16 10.90 17.90
CA TYR A 3 12.11 9.56 18.49
C TYR A 3 10.70 9.14 18.88
N VAL A 4 10.03 10.00 19.64
CA VAL A 4 8.66 9.70 20.06
C VAL A 4 7.73 9.70 18.85
N PHE A 5 7.96 10.63 17.94
CA PHE A 5 7.19 10.72 16.72
C PHE A 5 7.33 9.43 15.90
N ASP A 6 8.54 8.90 15.82
CA ASP A 6 8.78 7.67 15.08
C ASP A 6 8.08 6.48 15.72
N LEU A 7 8.02 6.46 17.05
CA LEU A 7 7.32 5.39 17.73
C LEU A 7 5.82 5.43 17.46
N GLU A 8 5.24 6.63 17.47
CA GLU A 8 3.83 6.79 17.16
C GLU A 8 3.53 6.32 15.75
N ARG A 9 4.36 6.73 14.82
CA ARG A 9 4.20 6.36 13.43
C ARG A 9 4.30 4.86 13.26
N SER A 10 5.25 4.23 13.95
CA SER A 10 5.41 2.80 13.90
C SER A 10 4.19 2.08 14.45
N ALA A 11 3.62 2.60 15.53
CA ALA A 11 2.44 1.96 16.12
C ALA A 11 1.25 2.01 15.17
N LYS A 12 1.04 3.15 14.52
CA LYS A 12 -0.03 3.29 13.53
C LYS A 12 0.22 2.39 12.34
N GLY A 13 1.44 2.43 11.82
CA GLY A 13 1.79 1.63 10.68
C GLY A 13 1.70 0.15 10.95
N LEU A 14 1.93 -0.25 12.19
CA LEU A 14 1.88 -1.66 12.54
C LEU A 14 0.51 -2.27 12.29
N ARG A 15 -0.54 -1.56 12.66
CA ARG A 15 -1.90 -2.07 12.45
C ARG A 15 -2.20 -2.20 10.97
N LEU A 16 -1.86 -1.17 10.20
CA LEU A 16 -2.08 -1.21 8.77
C LEU A 16 -1.22 -2.28 8.12
N ASN A 17 0.05 -2.37 8.50
CA ASN A 17 0.95 -3.37 7.94
C ASN A 17 0.47 -4.79 8.25
N ARG A 18 -0.05 -5.00 9.44
CA ARG A 18 -0.56 -6.31 9.82
C ARG A 18 -1.72 -6.72 8.91
N PHE A 19 -2.61 -5.78 8.64
CA PHE A 19 -3.71 -6.07 7.74
C PHE A 19 -3.19 -6.38 6.34
N LEU A 20 -2.30 -5.52 5.83
CA LEU A 20 -1.78 -5.70 4.47
C LEU A 20 -1.05 -7.02 4.33
N HIS A 21 -0.26 -7.38 5.34
CA HIS A 21 0.47 -8.64 5.31
C HIS A 21 -0.48 -9.84 5.31
N SER A 22 -1.64 -9.69 5.96
CA SER A 22 -2.60 -10.78 6.01
C SER A 22 -3.14 -11.15 4.62
N LEU A 23 -2.99 -10.25 3.66
CA LEU A 23 -3.43 -10.52 2.29
C LEU A 23 -2.58 -11.57 1.58
N THR A 24 -1.49 -12.01 2.21
CA THR A 24 -0.74 -13.16 1.68
C THR A 24 -1.52 -14.45 1.87
N GLN A 25 -2.46 -14.47 2.80
CA GLN A 25 -3.28 -15.63 3.05
C GLN A 25 -4.46 -15.62 2.09
N ARG A 26 -4.68 -16.74 1.44
CA ARG A 26 -5.71 -16.82 0.42
C ARG A 26 -7.09 -16.46 0.96
N GLU A 27 -7.44 -16.97 2.11
CA GLU A 27 -8.75 -16.73 2.69
C GLU A 27 -8.97 -15.27 3.01
N LYS A 28 -7.95 -14.62 3.56
CA LYS A 28 -8.04 -13.20 3.88
C LYS A 28 -8.14 -12.37 2.62
N ARG A 29 -7.38 -12.73 1.60
CA ARG A 29 -7.42 -12.04 0.33
C ARG A 29 -8.78 -12.17 -0.33
N GLU A 30 -9.36 -13.36 -0.28
CA GLU A 30 -10.68 -13.58 -0.87
C GLU A 30 -11.75 -12.78 -0.13
N LEU A 31 -11.66 -12.75 1.18
CA LEU A 31 -12.60 -11.95 1.97
C LEU A 31 -12.48 -10.47 1.61
N PHE A 32 -11.25 -9.99 1.49
CA PHE A 32 -11.03 -8.59 1.16
C PHE A 32 -11.64 -8.23 -0.19
N LEU A 33 -11.51 -9.12 -1.16
CA LEU A 33 -12.06 -8.86 -2.50
C LEU A 33 -13.57 -8.98 -2.53
N ARG A 34 -14.13 -9.86 -1.70
CA ARG A 34 -15.57 -10.06 -1.68
C ARG A 34 -16.27 -9.05 -0.79
N ASP A 35 -15.71 -8.77 0.37
CA ASP A 35 -16.31 -7.87 1.35
C ASP A 35 -15.21 -7.07 2.04
N PRO A 36 -14.75 -5.98 1.40
CA PRO A 36 -13.64 -5.21 1.96
C PRO A 36 -13.91 -4.67 3.36
N ASP A 37 -15.16 -4.26 3.63
CA ASP A 37 -15.47 -3.69 4.94
C ASP A 37 -15.31 -4.73 6.04
N ALA A 38 -15.76 -5.95 5.80
CA ALA A 38 -15.59 -7.01 6.78
C ALA A 38 -14.12 -7.34 7.00
N ALA A 39 -13.34 -7.34 5.91
CA ALA A 39 -11.92 -7.63 6.01
C ALA A 39 -11.16 -6.55 6.76
N MET A 40 -11.65 -5.31 6.72
CA MET A 40 -10.96 -4.17 7.30
C MET A 40 -11.56 -3.70 8.61
N GLN A 41 -12.36 -4.54 9.27
CA GLN A 41 -13.07 -4.07 10.47
C GLN A 41 -12.15 -3.65 11.61
N ASP A 42 -10.91 -4.13 11.61
CA ASP A 42 -9.95 -3.75 12.65
C ASP A 42 -9.23 -2.44 12.34
N LEU A 43 -9.42 -1.89 11.15
CA LEU A 43 -8.78 -0.65 10.75
C LEU A 43 -9.65 0.54 11.12
N THR A 44 -8.99 1.69 11.34
CA THR A 44 -9.74 2.92 11.57
C THR A 44 -10.39 3.37 10.27
N PRO A 45 -11.40 4.26 10.35
CA PRO A 45 -12.01 4.79 9.12
C PRO A 45 -11.00 5.44 8.19
N GLU A 46 -10.01 6.13 8.74
CA GLU A 46 -8.97 6.76 7.94
C GLU A 46 -8.16 5.70 7.20
N GLU A 47 -7.79 4.63 7.90
CA GLU A 47 -7.02 3.56 7.29
C GLU A 47 -7.81 2.85 6.20
N ARG A 48 -9.10 2.60 6.47
CA ARG A 48 -9.95 1.96 5.47
C ARG A 48 -10.04 2.79 4.20
N GLU A 49 -10.12 4.10 4.37
CA GLU A 49 -10.26 4.98 3.23
C GLU A 49 -8.99 4.97 2.37
N MET A 50 -7.82 4.99 3.01
CA MET A 50 -6.58 4.92 2.27
C MET A 50 -6.47 3.63 1.46
N VAL A 51 -6.90 2.52 2.06
CA VAL A 51 -6.88 1.23 1.36
C VAL A 51 -7.86 1.22 0.20
N ARG A 52 -9.08 1.73 0.44
CA ARG A 52 -10.10 1.74 -0.62
C ARG A 52 -9.64 2.53 -1.83
N ARG A 53 -9.02 3.66 -1.60
CA ARG A 53 -8.60 4.55 -2.67
C ARG A 53 -7.28 4.14 -3.27
N LEU A 54 -6.65 3.11 -2.71
CA LEU A 54 -5.32 2.68 -3.14
C LEU A 54 -4.36 3.86 -3.15
N ASP A 55 -4.41 4.64 -2.08
CA ASP A 55 -3.57 5.83 -1.96
C ASP A 55 -2.21 5.42 -1.42
N TRP A 56 -1.38 4.94 -2.32
CA TRP A 56 -0.09 4.36 -1.98
C TRP A 56 0.80 5.30 -1.19
N LYS A 57 0.86 6.56 -1.64
CA LYS A 57 1.70 7.52 -0.96
C LYS A 57 1.20 7.83 0.44
N ALA A 58 -0.10 8.00 0.60
CA ALA A 58 -0.67 8.27 1.91
C ALA A 58 -0.40 7.11 2.86
N MET A 59 -0.56 5.88 2.38
CA MET A 59 -0.30 4.72 3.22
C MET A 59 1.16 4.63 3.61
N GLN A 60 2.07 4.92 2.68
CA GLN A 60 3.49 4.92 2.99
C GLN A 60 3.83 5.99 4.02
N ASP A 61 3.31 7.19 3.82
CA ASP A 61 3.53 8.29 4.76
C ASP A 61 2.96 7.96 6.14
N TYR A 62 1.89 7.21 6.17
CA TYR A 62 1.23 6.79 7.40
C TYR A 62 2.08 5.76 8.17
N GLY A 63 2.92 5.01 7.47
CA GLY A 63 3.78 4.02 8.10
C GLY A 63 3.77 2.65 7.47
N ALA A 64 3.05 2.47 6.36
CA ALA A 64 3.02 1.18 5.69
C ALA A 64 4.36 0.91 5.01
N SER A 65 4.81 -0.34 5.10
CA SER A 65 6.05 -0.73 4.44
C SER A 65 5.77 -1.07 2.98
N PHE A 66 6.79 -0.89 2.16
CA PHE A 66 6.67 -1.20 0.74
C PHE A 66 6.29 -2.67 0.52
N PHE A 67 6.89 -3.55 1.29
CA PHE A 67 6.57 -4.97 1.22
C PHE A 67 5.08 -5.24 1.42
N CYS A 68 4.51 -4.60 2.43
CA CYS A 68 3.10 -4.81 2.75
C CYS A 68 2.22 -4.20 1.66
N LEU A 69 2.61 -3.06 1.13
CA LEU A 69 1.85 -2.43 0.06
C LEU A 69 1.83 -3.31 -1.19
N GLU A 70 2.91 -4.05 -1.43
CA GLU A 70 2.94 -4.98 -2.55
C GLU A 70 1.85 -6.04 -2.44
N LYS A 71 1.54 -6.47 -1.22
CA LYS A 71 0.48 -7.47 -1.03
C LYS A 71 -0.86 -6.93 -1.47
N LEU A 72 -1.13 -5.67 -1.12
CA LEU A 72 -2.36 -5.04 -1.55
C LEU A 72 -2.38 -4.88 -3.07
N ALA A 73 -1.27 -4.46 -3.64
CA ALA A 73 -1.20 -4.28 -5.09
C ALA A 73 -1.50 -5.58 -5.82
N ARG A 74 -0.92 -6.68 -5.36
CA ARG A 74 -1.19 -7.97 -5.97
C ARG A 74 -2.64 -8.36 -5.85
N SER A 75 -3.24 -8.10 -4.70
CA SER A 75 -4.64 -8.44 -4.47
C SER A 75 -5.55 -7.69 -5.42
N LYS A 76 -5.20 -6.46 -5.77
CA LYS A 76 -6.04 -5.62 -6.62
C LYS A 76 -5.56 -5.60 -8.07
N GLY A 77 -4.54 -6.36 -8.41
CA GLY A 77 -4.06 -6.41 -9.79
C GLY A 77 -3.28 -5.19 -10.22
N VAL A 78 -2.71 -4.46 -9.27
CA VAL A 78 -1.89 -3.29 -9.57
C VAL A 78 -0.43 -3.73 -9.69
N SER A 79 0.23 -3.35 -10.77
CA SER A 79 1.62 -3.74 -10.97
C SER A 79 2.54 -2.90 -10.10
N ASN A 80 3.75 -3.41 -9.85
CA ASN A 80 4.72 -2.65 -9.07
C ASN A 80 5.09 -1.33 -9.74
N PRO A 81 5.30 -1.26 -11.06
CA PRO A 81 5.56 0.03 -11.70
C PRO A 81 4.43 1.03 -11.48
N GLU A 82 3.17 0.58 -11.53
CA GLU A 82 2.05 1.47 -11.27
C GLU A 82 2.10 2.03 -9.86
N MET A 83 2.40 1.17 -8.90
CA MET A 83 2.47 1.59 -7.51
C MET A 83 3.61 2.57 -7.29
N VAL A 84 4.77 2.29 -7.86
CA VAL A 84 5.92 3.18 -7.72
C VAL A 84 5.66 4.51 -8.39
N ALA A 85 5.02 4.50 -9.54
CA ALA A 85 4.66 5.74 -10.22
C ALA A 85 3.77 6.60 -9.34
N ALA A 86 2.82 5.98 -8.63
CA ALA A 86 1.95 6.71 -7.73
C ALA A 86 2.72 7.36 -6.58
N PHE A 87 3.74 6.67 -6.05
CA PHE A 87 4.60 7.25 -5.02
C PHE A 87 5.29 8.52 -5.51
N ARG A 88 5.64 8.54 -6.78
CA ARG A 88 6.35 9.68 -7.36
C ARG A 88 5.40 10.74 -7.89
N GLY A 89 4.10 10.50 -7.79
CA GLY A 89 3.11 11.44 -8.31
C GLY A 89 3.11 11.50 -9.83
N GLU A 90 3.47 10.40 -10.48
CA GLU A 90 3.54 10.32 -11.93
C GLU A 90 2.51 9.36 -12.47
N THR A 91 2.19 9.50 -13.75
CA THR A 91 1.42 8.47 -14.42
C THR A 91 2.33 7.29 -14.69
N LEU A 92 1.72 6.13 -14.91
CA LEU A 92 2.52 4.95 -15.23
C LEU A 92 3.33 5.19 -16.51
N GLU A 93 2.72 5.83 -17.48
CA GLU A 93 3.39 6.07 -18.75
C GLU A 93 4.62 6.96 -18.55
N ALA A 94 4.49 8.03 -17.78
CA ALA A 94 5.61 8.92 -17.53
C ALA A 94 6.71 8.20 -16.77
N PHE A 95 6.32 7.38 -15.79
CA PHE A 95 7.30 6.62 -15.01
C PHE A 95 8.08 5.66 -15.89
N LEU A 96 7.40 4.95 -16.76
CA LEU A 96 8.06 4.00 -17.63
C LEU A 96 9.00 4.67 -18.61
N LYS A 97 8.65 5.88 -19.06
CA LYS A 97 9.53 6.63 -19.93
C LYS A 97 10.85 6.97 -19.24
N THR A 98 10.78 7.42 -18.01
CA THR A 98 11.99 7.77 -17.28
C THR A 98 12.83 6.54 -16.97
N ARG A 99 12.19 5.38 -16.81
CA ARG A 99 12.91 4.15 -16.57
C ARG A 99 13.55 3.60 -17.83
N ARG A 100 13.12 4.05 -18.98
CA ARG A 100 13.67 3.60 -20.24
C ARG A 100 14.89 4.39 -20.58
N VAL A 101 15.85 4.28 -19.75
CA VAL A 101 17.11 4.95 -19.98
C VAL A 101 18.00 4.06 -20.83
N PRO A 102 19.13 4.59 -21.23
CA PRO A 102 20.08 3.82 -22.03
C PRO A 102 20.36 2.50 -21.37
N GLY A 103 20.31 1.46 -22.13
CA GLY A 103 20.54 0.13 -21.62
C GLY A 103 19.27 -0.61 -21.29
N ALA A 104 18.19 0.09 -21.13
CA ALA A 104 16.92 -0.54 -20.83
C ALA A 104 16.21 -1.02 -22.09
N ARG A 105 16.80 -0.81 -23.20
CA ARG A 105 16.23 -1.22 -24.45
C ARG A 105 16.61 -2.59 -24.85
#